data_a94fe8d612776963fb40c6a3afda196c
#
_entry.id   a94fe8d612776963fb40c6a3afda196c
#
_cell.length_a   1.000
_cell.length_b   1.000
_cell.length_c   1.000
_cell.angle_alpha   90.00
_cell.angle_beta   90.00
_cell.angle_gamma   90.00
#
_symmetry.space_group_name_H-M   'P 1'
#
loop_
_entity.id
_entity.type
_entity.pdbx_description
1 polymer ?
#
loop_
_entity_poly.entity_id
_entity_poly.type
_entity_poly.pdbx_seq_one_letter_code
_entity_poly.pdbx_strand_id
1 'polypeptide(L)'
;IMKQDWKPGTMIYPLPAVLVSCGSTEEEYNIITVAWAGTICTNPPMCYISVRPERHSYPILKRNMEFVINLTTRDMAFATDWCGVRSGRDYNKFQEMKLTPGKAKMVSAPIIEESPLCIECRVKEIISLGSHDMFIADVVNVKADDKYLNKETGKFELAGSNPLVYVHGGYFDLGTKIGKFGWSVEKKKKE
;
A
#
# COMPACT_ATOMS: atom_id res chain seq x y z
N ILE A 1 -29.11 9.10 -20.14
CA ILE A 1 -27.75 8.57 -20.00
C ILE A 1 -27.75 7.16 -20.57
N MET A 2 -26.99 6.96 -21.68
CA MET A 2 -26.80 5.61 -22.25
C MET A 2 -25.53 5.00 -21.68
N LYS A 3 -25.62 3.74 -21.24
CA LYS A 3 -24.46 2.90 -20.93
C LYS A 3 -24.25 1.91 -22.07
N GLN A 4 -23.01 1.63 -22.39
CA GLN A 4 -22.65 0.61 -23.37
C GLN A 4 -22.02 -0.57 -22.65
N ASP A 5 -22.21 -1.76 -23.17
CA ASP A 5 -21.56 -2.95 -22.65
C ASP A 5 -20.06 -2.89 -22.94
N TRP A 6 -19.25 -3.25 -21.95
CA TRP A 6 -17.83 -3.30 -22.03
C TRP A 6 -17.31 -4.70 -21.74
N LYS A 7 -16.18 -5.05 -22.31
CA LYS A 7 -15.56 -6.35 -22.02
C LYS A 7 -15.17 -6.46 -20.54
N PRO A 8 -15.27 -7.66 -19.95
CA PRO A 8 -14.78 -7.88 -18.58
C PRO A 8 -13.33 -7.44 -18.41
N GLY A 9 -13.05 -6.74 -17.32
CA GLY A 9 -11.71 -6.21 -17.01
C GLY A 9 -11.61 -5.71 -15.59
N THR A 10 -10.39 -5.34 -15.20
CA THR A 10 -10.07 -4.85 -13.86
C THR A 10 -10.36 -3.35 -13.79
N MET A 11 -11.53 -2.98 -13.28
CA MET A 11 -12.09 -1.62 -13.36
C MET A 11 -12.41 -0.99 -12.01
N ILE A 12 -11.95 -1.57 -10.90
CA ILE A 12 -12.15 -0.96 -9.58
C ILE A 12 -11.09 0.12 -9.37
N TYR A 13 -11.49 1.36 -9.53
CA TYR A 13 -10.66 2.56 -9.37
C TYR A 13 -11.44 3.65 -8.61
N PRO A 14 -10.78 4.60 -7.94
CA PRO A 14 -9.33 4.73 -7.76
C PRO A 14 -8.77 3.74 -6.74
N LEU A 15 -7.47 3.49 -6.83
CA LEU A 15 -6.73 2.60 -5.94
C LEU A 15 -5.54 3.34 -5.32
N PRO A 16 -5.08 2.96 -4.12
CA PRO A 16 -3.74 3.32 -3.70
C PRO A 16 -2.71 2.57 -4.55
N ALA A 17 -1.62 3.22 -4.93
CA ALA A 17 -0.42 2.54 -5.39
C ALA A 17 0.55 2.49 -4.20
N VAL A 18 0.82 1.29 -3.68
CA VAL A 18 1.64 1.13 -2.47
C VAL A 18 3.00 0.53 -2.79
N LEU A 19 4.01 0.84 -1.98
CA LEU A 19 5.30 0.20 -2.02
C LEU A 19 5.33 -0.94 -1.00
N VAL A 20 5.43 -2.17 -1.49
CA VAL A 20 5.55 -3.36 -0.64
C VAL A 20 7.01 -3.71 -0.49
N SER A 21 7.53 -3.65 0.73
CA SER A 21 8.88 -4.05 1.07
C SER A 21 8.90 -5.45 1.66
N CYS A 22 9.93 -6.21 1.31
CA CYS A 22 10.16 -7.58 1.73
C CYS A 22 11.65 -7.87 1.89
N GLY A 23 11.99 -9.04 2.42
CA GLY A 23 13.34 -9.48 2.72
C GLY A 23 13.58 -9.53 4.22
N SER A 24 14.45 -10.43 4.67
CA SER A 24 14.80 -10.62 6.08
C SER A 24 16.18 -10.10 6.44
N THR A 25 17.03 -9.83 5.43
CA THR A 25 18.37 -9.24 5.59
C THR A 25 18.53 -8.09 4.60
N GLU A 26 19.48 -7.21 4.86
CA GLU A 26 19.75 -6.03 4.00
C GLU A 26 20.07 -6.42 2.54
N GLU A 27 20.76 -7.55 2.34
CA GLU A 27 21.10 -8.06 1.01
C GLU A 27 19.86 -8.54 0.24
N GLU A 28 18.81 -8.93 0.96
CA GLU A 28 17.57 -9.44 0.40
C GLU A 28 16.49 -8.36 0.25
N TYR A 29 16.65 -7.21 0.87
CA TYR A 29 15.64 -6.15 0.86
C TYR A 29 15.25 -5.78 -0.56
N ASN A 30 13.96 -5.81 -0.83
CA ASN A 30 13.40 -5.42 -2.11
C ASN A 30 12.09 -4.66 -1.93
N ILE A 31 11.72 -3.93 -2.97
CA ILE A 31 10.48 -3.16 -3.05
C ILE A 31 9.77 -3.54 -4.33
N ILE A 32 8.45 -3.73 -4.25
CA ILE A 32 7.57 -3.87 -5.40
C ILE A 32 6.37 -2.93 -5.26
N THR A 33 6.02 -2.25 -6.34
CA THR A 33 4.81 -1.44 -6.39
C THR A 33 3.61 -2.30 -6.66
N VAL A 34 2.58 -2.17 -5.84
CA VAL A 34 1.35 -2.95 -5.91
C VAL A 34 0.15 -2.01 -5.91
N ALA A 35 -0.73 -2.17 -6.90
CA ALA A 35 -2.04 -1.53 -6.94
C ALA A 35 -3.16 -2.51 -6.55
N TRP A 36 -2.95 -3.80 -6.71
CA TRP A 36 -3.86 -4.85 -6.24
C TRP A 36 -3.62 -5.14 -4.76
N ALA A 37 -4.06 -4.23 -3.92
CA ALA A 37 -3.96 -4.28 -2.46
C ALA A 37 -5.22 -3.71 -1.82
N GLY A 38 -5.57 -4.19 -0.63
CA GLY A 38 -6.74 -3.69 0.07
C GLY A 38 -6.95 -4.29 1.45
N THR A 39 -7.84 -3.66 2.21
CA THR A 39 -8.36 -4.17 3.47
C THR A 39 -9.47 -5.18 3.21
N ILE A 40 -9.45 -6.32 3.90
CA ILE A 40 -10.46 -7.40 3.73
C ILE A 40 -11.23 -7.73 5.00
N CYS A 41 -10.72 -7.40 6.18
CA CYS A 41 -11.38 -7.64 7.46
C CYS A 41 -10.96 -6.56 8.47
N THR A 42 -11.91 -6.14 9.31
CA THR A 42 -11.65 -5.13 10.34
C THR A 42 -11.28 -5.77 11.68
N ASN A 43 -11.93 -6.85 12.04
CA ASN A 43 -11.68 -7.56 13.29
C ASN A 43 -11.68 -9.08 13.07
N PRO A 44 -10.49 -9.72 13.04
CA PRO A 44 -9.17 -9.11 13.16
C PRO A 44 -8.80 -8.23 11.94
N PRO A 45 -7.87 -7.26 12.10
CA PRO A 45 -7.46 -6.42 10.98
C PRO A 45 -6.64 -7.25 9.97
N MET A 46 -7.11 -7.30 8.74
CA MET A 46 -6.51 -8.09 7.66
C MET A 46 -6.48 -7.31 6.36
N CYS A 47 -5.48 -7.58 5.56
CA CYS A 47 -5.29 -7.03 4.23
C CYS A 47 -4.82 -8.09 3.24
N TYR A 48 -4.72 -7.72 1.98
CA TYR A 48 -4.13 -8.55 0.95
C TYR A 48 -3.24 -7.72 0.01
N ILE A 49 -2.33 -8.41 -0.64
CA ILE A 49 -1.66 -7.97 -1.86
C ILE A 49 -1.75 -9.11 -2.88
N SER A 50 -1.89 -8.77 -4.16
CA SER A 50 -1.80 -9.75 -5.26
C SER A 50 -0.54 -9.48 -6.07
N VAL A 51 0.28 -10.51 -6.24
CA VAL A 51 1.61 -10.42 -6.87
C VAL A 51 1.74 -11.49 -7.94
N ARG A 52 2.33 -11.10 -9.09
CA ARG A 52 2.64 -12.05 -10.15
C ARG A 52 3.81 -12.94 -9.76
N PRO A 53 3.74 -14.28 -10.00
CA PRO A 53 4.82 -15.21 -9.65
C PRO A 53 6.18 -14.91 -10.28
N GLU A 54 6.20 -14.26 -11.43
CA GLU A 54 7.45 -13.89 -12.13
C GLU A 54 8.18 -12.68 -11.55
N ARG A 55 7.56 -11.96 -10.60
CA ARG A 55 8.20 -10.79 -9.94
C ARG A 55 9.29 -11.24 -8.97
N HIS A 56 10.37 -10.46 -8.92
CA HIS A 56 11.52 -10.75 -8.03
C HIS A 56 11.13 -10.85 -6.55
N SER A 57 10.19 -10.04 -6.09
CA SER A 57 9.70 -10.11 -4.70
C SER A 57 8.91 -11.39 -4.39
N TYR A 58 8.32 -12.05 -5.38
CA TYR A 58 7.42 -13.17 -5.15
C TYR A 58 8.04 -14.33 -4.35
N PRO A 59 9.21 -14.88 -4.73
CA PRO A 59 9.83 -15.97 -3.96
C PRO A 59 10.25 -15.52 -2.55
N ILE A 60 10.60 -14.24 -2.36
CA ILE A 60 10.94 -13.66 -1.06
C ILE A 60 9.70 -13.65 -0.16
N LEU A 61 8.59 -13.12 -0.67
CA LEU A 61 7.30 -13.09 0.02
C LEU A 61 6.81 -14.49 0.41
N LYS A 62 6.91 -15.43 -0.54
CA LYS A 62 6.46 -16.81 -0.33
C LYS A 62 7.30 -17.56 0.71
N ARG A 63 8.62 -17.31 0.75
CA ARG A 63 9.52 -17.93 1.72
C ARG A 63 9.39 -17.31 3.11
N ASN A 64 9.37 -15.98 3.19
CA ASN A 64 9.40 -15.28 4.48
C ASN A 64 8.02 -15.12 5.12
N MET A 65 6.95 -15.21 4.33
CA MET A 65 5.56 -15.10 4.79
C MET A 65 5.27 -13.80 5.56
N GLU A 66 5.97 -12.73 5.19
CA GLU A 66 5.79 -11.41 5.79
C GLU A 66 6.18 -10.29 4.83
N PHE A 67 5.62 -9.14 5.02
CA PHE A 67 5.91 -7.94 4.23
C PHE A 67 5.44 -6.67 4.96
N VAL A 68 5.83 -5.53 4.43
CA VAL A 68 5.31 -4.22 4.87
C VAL A 68 4.66 -3.52 3.70
N ILE A 69 3.43 -3.03 3.89
CA ILE A 69 2.78 -2.10 2.96
C ILE A 69 3.14 -0.69 3.40
N ASN A 70 3.86 0.04 2.56
CA ASN A 70 4.21 1.43 2.79
C ASN A 70 3.32 2.31 1.91
N LEU A 71 2.49 3.15 2.54
CA LEU A 71 1.63 4.08 1.80
C LEU A 71 2.51 5.14 1.13
N THR A 72 2.07 5.59 -0.02
CA THR A 72 2.83 6.51 -0.87
C THR A 72 2.21 7.90 -0.88
N THR A 73 3.05 8.88 -1.15
CA THR A 73 2.68 10.27 -1.26
C THR A 73 2.99 10.81 -2.66
N ARG A 74 2.49 12.01 -2.96
CA ARG A 74 2.83 12.74 -4.19
C ARG A 74 4.33 12.81 -4.42
N ASP A 75 5.11 13.10 -3.39
CA ASP A 75 6.57 13.23 -3.51
C ASP A 75 7.26 11.89 -3.80
N MET A 76 6.61 10.78 -3.50
CA MET A 76 7.08 9.43 -3.79
C MET A 76 6.60 8.90 -5.16
N ALA A 77 5.89 9.69 -5.96
CA ALA A 77 5.28 9.21 -7.22
C ALA A 77 6.31 8.63 -8.20
N PHE A 78 7.45 9.29 -8.39
CA PHE A 78 8.50 8.79 -9.25
C PHE A 78 9.07 7.45 -8.76
N ALA A 79 9.38 7.34 -7.49
CA ALA A 79 9.88 6.09 -6.89
C ALA A 79 8.83 4.98 -6.96
N THR A 80 7.55 5.32 -6.78
CA THR A 80 6.44 4.37 -6.87
C THR A 80 6.34 3.78 -8.28
N ASP A 81 6.39 4.60 -9.30
CA ASP A 81 6.39 4.14 -10.69
C ASP A 81 7.64 3.30 -11.01
N TRP A 82 8.81 3.83 -10.71
CA TRP A 82 10.09 3.19 -11.00
C TRP A 82 10.21 1.80 -10.34
N CYS A 83 9.84 1.67 -9.08
CA CYS A 83 9.86 0.39 -8.35
C CYS A 83 8.87 -0.64 -8.92
N GLY A 84 7.83 -0.20 -9.61
CA GLY A 84 6.87 -1.07 -10.31
C GLY A 84 7.35 -1.56 -11.66
N VAL A 85 8.23 -0.81 -12.32
CA VAL A 85 8.73 -1.10 -13.68
C VAL A 85 10.06 -1.86 -13.65
N ARG A 86 10.98 -1.52 -12.76
CA ARG A 86 12.32 -2.12 -12.65
C ARG A 86 12.30 -3.37 -11.76
N SER A 87 13.23 -4.28 -12.03
CA SER A 87 13.37 -5.52 -11.26
C SER A 87 14.45 -5.41 -10.19
N GLY A 88 14.18 -5.98 -9.01
CA GLY A 88 15.19 -6.16 -7.97
C GLY A 88 16.32 -7.13 -8.31
N ARG A 89 16.19 -7.88 -9.42
CA ARG A 89 17.30 -8.68 -9.95
C ARG A 89 18.45 -7.84 -10.47
N ASP A 90 18.10 -6.66 -11.01
CA ASP A 90 19.05 -5.81 -11.73
C ASP A 90 19.45 -4.57 -10.91
N TYR A 91 18.61 -4.19 -9.92
CA TYR A 91 18.76 -2.94 -9.19
C TYR A 91 18.49 -3.11 -7.70
N ASN A 92 19.29 -2.44 -6.87
CA ASN A 92 18.96 -2.19 -5.49
C ASN A 92 18.00 -0.98 -5.43
N LYS A 93 16.71 -1.24 -5.28
CA LYS A 93 15.68 -0.21 -5.38
C LYS A 93 15.72 0.82 -4.25
N PHE A 94 16.18 0.44 -3.06
CA PHE A 94 16.38 1.39 -1.97
C PHE A 94 17.45 2.41 -2.32
N GLN A 95 18.59 1.96 -2.85
CA GLN A 95 19.68 2.84 -3.26
C GLN A 95 19.30 3.71 -4.46
N GLU A 96 18.75 3.11 -5.53
CA GLU A 96 18.40 3.82 -6.76
C GLU A 96 17.36 4.93 -6.51
N MET A 97 16.36 4.67 -5.68
CA MET A 97 15.31 5.63 -5.37
C MET A 97 15.60 6.47 -4.13
N LYS A 98 16.76 6.29 -3.50
CA LYS A 98 17.17 7.00 -2.28
C LYS A 98 16.13 6.87 -1.17
N LEU A 99 15.55 5.67 -1.04
CA LEU A 99 14.63 5.30 0.02
C LEU A 99 15.40 4.68 1.16
N THR A 100 15.02 4.98 2.39
CA THR A 100 15.70 4.53 3.60
C THR A 100 14.99 3.31 4.17
N PRO A 101 15.65 2.14 4.22
CA PRO A 101 15.09 1.00 4.92
C PRO A 101 15.16 1.23 6.42
N GLY A 102 14.01 1.18 7.07
CA GLY A 102 13.90 1.28 8.52
C GLY A 102 13.52 -0.03 9.17
N LYS A 103 13.74 -0.14 10.48
CA LYS A 103 13.41 -1.34 11.23
C LYS A 103 11.92 -1.41 11.53
N ALA A 104 11.27 -2.48 11.10
CA ALA A 104 9.94 -2.85 11.54
C ALA A 104 9.94 -3.35 13.01
N LYS A 105 8.77 -3.38 13.63
CA LYS A 105 8.62 -3.84 15.03
C LYS A 105 8.34 -5.32 15.10
N MET A 106 7.47 -5.83 14.25
CA MET A 106 6.89 -7.18 14.36
C MET A 106 7.32 -8.14 13.24
N VAL A 107 7.92 -7.62 12.18
CA VAL A 107 8.37 -8.41 11.02
C VAL A 107 9.83 -8.10 10.68
N SER A 108 10.49 -8.98 9.93
CA SER A 108 11.87 -8.76 9.48
C SER A 108 11.96 -7.87 8.24
N ALA A 109 10.89 -7.82 7.45
CA ALA A 109 10.83 -6.93 6.28
C ALA A 109 10.98 -5.47 6.71
N PRO A 110 11.76 -4.65 5.96
CA PRO A 110 11.99 -3.26 6.34
C PRO A 110 10.76 -2.40 6.08
N ILE A 111 10.59 -1.34 6.87
CA ILE A 111 9.73 -0.21 6.51
C ILE A 111 10.49 0.70 5.54
N ILE A 112 9.76 1.59 4.87
CA ILE A 112 10.33 2.71 4.12
C ILE A 112 10.12 3.97 4.95
N GLU A 113 11.21 4.58 5.44
CA GLU A 113 11.14 5.71 6.38
C GLU A 113 10.42 6.94 5.80
N GLU A 114 10.47 7.12 4.49
CA GLU A 114 9.79 8.23 3.79
C GLU A 114 8.27 8.06 3.70
N SER A 115 7.75 6.86 3.98
CA SER A 115 6.31 6.59 3.96
C SER A 115 5.61 7.20 5.18
N PRO A 116 4.45 7.84 5.00
CA PRO A 116 3.67 8.38 6.11
C PRO A 116 3.06 7.29 7.01
N LEU A 117 2.88 6.09 6.48
CA LEU A 117 2.28 4.97 7.20
C LEU A 117 2.81 3.65 6.66
N CYS A 118 3.34 2.82 7.55
CA CYS A 118 3.85 1.50 7.23
C CYS A 118 3.02 0.43 7.96
N ILE A 119 2.47 -0.52 7.23
CA ILE A 119 1.59 -1.57 7.72
C ILE A 119 2.36 -2.88 7.70
N GLU A 120 2.72 -3.39 8.87
CA GLU A 120 3.46 -4.64 9.02
C GLU A 120 2.50 -5.83 8.95
N CYS A 121 2.77 -6.75 8.04
CA CYS A 121 1.87 -7.83 7.67
C CYS A 121 2.55 -9.18 7.81
N ARG A 122 1.80 -10.15 8.35
CA ARG A 122 2.19 -11.56 8.39
C ARG A 122 1.21 -12.37 7.55
N VAL A 123 1.73 -13.06 6.54
CA VAL A 123 0.93 -13.84 5.61
C VAL A 123 0.27 -15.01 6.31
N LYS A 124 -1.01 -15.16 6.13
CA LYS A 124 -1.84 -16.23 6.66
C LYS A 124 -2.15 -17.29 5.62
N GLU A 125 -2.40 -16.86 4.39
CA GLU A 125 -2.80 -17.73 3.30
C GLU A 125 -2.35 -17.15 1.96
N ILE A 126 -2.00 -18.02 1.01
CA ILE A 126 -1.71 -17.65 -0.37
C ILE A 126 -2.68 -18.39 -1.27
N ILE A 127 -3.44 -17.65 -2.08
CA ILE A 127 -4.42 -18.18 -3.02
C ILE A 127 -3.96 -17.93 -4.44
N SER A 128 -3.79 -19.00 -5.23
CA SER A 128 -3.47 -18.91 -6.65
C SER A 128 -4.73 -18.61 -7.45
N LEU A 129 -4.71 -17.49 -8.19
CA LEU A 129 -5.87 -16.99 -8.92
C LEU A 129 -5.72 -17.01 -10.46
N GLY A 130 -4.52 -17.24 -10.95
CA GLY A 130 -4.19 -17.19 -12.38
C GLY A 130 -2.94 -16.38 -12.62
N SER A 131 -3.01 -15.15 -13.16
CA SER A 131 -1.83 -14.28 -13.37
C SER A 131 -1.20 -13.79 -12.07
N HIS A 132 -1.96 -13.78 -10.97
CA HIS A 132 -1.53 -13.32 -9.65
C HIS A 132 -1.83 -14.38 -8.59
N ASP A 133 -0.99 -14.43 -7.58
CA ASP A 133 -1.30 -15.07 -6.32
C ASP A 133 -1.67 -14.00 -5.29
N MET A 134 -2.72 -14.23 -4.53
CA MET A 134 -3.22 -13.33 -3.49
C MET A 134 -2.66 -13.76 -2.14
N PHE A 135 -1.91 -12.86 -1.53
CA PHE A 135 -1.35 -13.03 -0.20
C PHE A 135 -2.27 -12.37 0.82
N ILE A 136 -3.02 -13.18 1.54
CA ILE A 136 -3.88 -12.74 2.64
C ILE A 136 -3.04 -12.66 3.90
N ALA A 137 -3.09 -11.54 4.60
CA ALA A 137 -2.23 -11.29 5.74
C ALA A 137 -2.97 -10.65 6.91
N ASP A 138 -2.53 -11.00 8.12
CA ASP A 138 -2.88 -10.30 9.34
C ASP A 138 -2.04 -9.01 9.44
N VAL A 139 -2.67 -7.89 9.81
CA VAL A 139 -1.98 -6.67 10.17
C VAL A 139 -1.50 -6.79 11.60
N VAL A 140 -0.19 -6.90 11.79
CA VAL A 140 0.40 -7.17 13.11
C VAL A 140 0.96 -5.93 13.80
N ASN A 141 1.20 -4.86 13.05
CA ASN A 141 1.58 -3.55 13.56
C ASN A 141 1.38 -2.47 12.50
N VAL A 142 1.22 -1.25 12.94
CA VAL A 142 1.18 -0.05 12.08
C VAL A 142 2.13 0.99 12.66
N LYS A 143 3.04 1.51 11.84
CA LYS A 143 3.89 2.66 12.16
C LYS A 143 3.38 3.87 11.40
N ALA A 144 3.06 4.94 12.10
CA ALA A 144 2.63 6.21 11.55
C ALA A 144 3.72 7.27 11.79
N ASP A 145 3.99 8.11 10.79
CA ASP A 145 4.83 9.29 10.95
C ASP A 145 4.13 10.28 11.89
N ASP A 146 4.78 10.67 12.97
CA ASP A 146 4.20 11.47 14.04
C ASP A 146 3.77 12.88 13.59
N LYS A 147 4.34 13.39 12.51
CA LYS A 147 3.92 14.67 11.93
C LYS A 147 2.49 14.68 11.40
N TYR A 148 1.92 13.51 11.11
CA TYR A 148 0.53 13.33 10.69
C TYR A 148 -0.39 12.87 11.82
N LEU A 149 0.13 12.73 13.04
CA LEU A 149 -0.66 12.45 14.23
C LEU A 149 -1.10 13.77 14.85
N ASN A 150 -2.41 13.96 14.97
CA ASN A 150 -2.95 15.08 15.72
C ASN A 150 -2.65 14.88 17.21
N LYS A 151 -1.83 15.76 17.78
CA LYS A 151 -1.33 15.63 19.17
C LYS A 151 -2.45 15.78 20.23
N GLU A 152 -3.53 16.48 19.90
CA GLU A 152 -4.64 16.70 20.82
C GLU A 152 -5.62 15.52 20.81
N THR A 153 -5.91 14.96 19.62
CA THR A 153 -6.92 13.91 19.45
C THR A 153 -6.32 12.51 19.29
N GLY A 154 -5.03 12.40 19.03
CA GLY A 154 -4.33 11.14 18.69
C GLY A 154 -4.73 10.56 17.32
N LYS A 155 -5.51 11.29 16.52
CA LYS A 155 -5.96 10.81 15.21
C LYS A 155 -4.88 10.98 14.16
N PHE A 156 -4.75 9.96 13.30
CA PHE A 156 -3.89 10.01 12.13
C PHE A 156 -4.61 10.70 10.97
N GLU A 157 -3.96 11.72 10.41
CA GLU A 157 -4.52 12.56 9.35
C GLU A 157 -3.80 12.29 8.02
N LEU A 158 -4.10 11.14 7.41
CA LEU A 158 -3.46 10.69 6.18
C LEU A 158 -3.58 11.70 5.03
N ALA A 159 -4.72 12.39 4.91
CA ALA A 159 -4.95 13.36 3.83
C ALA A 159 -3.90 14.48 3.81
N GLY A 160 -3.35 14.86 4.97
CA GLY A 160 -2.28 15.86 5.08
C GLY A 160 -0.94 15.42 4.48
N SER A 161 -0.77 14.13 4.21
CA SER A 161 0.45 13.60 3.57
C SER A 161 0.45 13.69 2.04
N ASN A 162 -0.61 14.19 1.41
CA ASN A 162 -0.81 14.16 -0.04
C ASN A 162 -0.72 12.73 -0.62
N PRO A 163 -1.59 11.81 -0.20
CA PRO A 163 -1.51 10.41 -0.62
C PRO A 163 -1.68 10.26 -2.13
N LEU A 164 -0.89 9.35 -2.70
CA LEU A 164 -0.90 9.05 -4.12
C LEU A 164 -2.08 8.15 -4.47
N VAL A 165 -2.75 8.45 -5.58
CA VAL A 165 -3.90 7.72 -6.09
C VAL A 165 -3.59 7.20 -7.49
N TYR A 166 -3.94 5.95 -7.77
CA TYR A 166 -3.76 5.32 -9.07
C TYR A 166 -5.10 5.10 -9.76
N VAL A 167 -5.21 5.58 -10.99
CA VAL A 167 -6.40 5.41 -11.83
C VAL A 167 -5.94 5.07 -13.25
N HIS A 168 -6.21 3.84 -13.67
CA HIS A 168 -6.13 3.43 -15.09
C HIS A 168 -4.82 3.82 -15.80
N GLY A 169 -3.68 3.57 -15.14
CA GLY A 169 -2.35 3.86 -15.69
C GLY A 169 -1.83 5.27 -15.38
N GLY A 170 -2.54 6.07 -14.59
CA GLY A 170 -2.11 7.41 -14.16
C GLY A 170 -2.05 7.55 -12.64
N TYR A 171 -1.22 8.46 -12.18
CA TYR A 171 -1.09 8.84 -10.78
C TYR A 171 -1.74 10.19 -10.54
N PHE A 172 -2.46 10.33 -9.44
CA PHE A 172 -3.24 11.52 -9.11
C PHE A 172 -3.11 11.88 -7.64
N ASP A 173 -3.43 13.14 -7.31
CA ASP A 173 -3.63 13.61 -5.95
C ASP A 173 -5.08 13.36 -5.50
N LEU A 174 -5.32 13.42 -4.20
CA LEU A 174 -6.66 13.58 -3.68
C LEU A 174 -7.21 14.97 -4.03
N GLY A 175 -8.48 15.02 -4.39
CA GLY A 175 -9.21 16.27 -4.55
C GLY A 175 -9.62 16.88 -3.20
N THR A 176 -10.46 17.93 -3.27
CA THR A 176 -11.02 18.57 -2.09
C THR A 176 -11.95 17.61 -1.33
N LYS A 177 -11.87 17.63 0.00
CA LYS A 177 -12.78 16.87 0.86
C LYS A 177 -14.22 17.34 0.64
N ILE A 178 -15.12 16.42 0.29
CA ILE A 178 -16.53 16.72 0.01
C ILE A 178 -17.47 16.44 1.18
N GLY A 179 -17.02 15.69 2.19
CA GLY A 179 -17.83 15.34 3.34
C GLY A 179 -17.09 14.44 4.33
N LYS A 180 -17.73 14.09 5.42
CA LYS A 180 -17.26 13.11 6.39
C LYS A 180 -18.21 11.92 6.44
N PHE A 181 -17.74 10.78 6.90
CA PHE A 181 -18.59 9.58 7.04
C PHE A 181 -19.80 9.92 7.95
N GLY A 182 -21.00 9.57 7.47
CA GLY A 182 -22.26 9.82 8.19
C GLY A 182 -22.88 11.21 8.01
N TRP A 183 -22.22 12.13 7.28
CA TRP A 183 -22.76 13.50 7.08
C TRP A 183 -24.12 13.54 6.39
N SER A 184 -24.45 12.56 5.57
CA SER A 184 -25.71 12.49 4.83
C SER A 184 -26.95 12.28 5.72
N VAL A 185 -26.74 11.76 6.91
CA VAL A 185 -27.82 11.47 7.90
C VAL A 185 -27.72 12.35 9.15
N GLU A 186 -26.86 13.35 9.16
CA GLU A 186 -26.80 14.32 10.26
C GLU A 186 -28.13 15.11 10.34
N LYS A 187 -28.71 15.19 11.54
CA LYS A 187 -29.87 16.04 11.77
C LYS A 187 -29.47 17.48 11.52
N LYS A 188 -30.17 18.17 10.62
CA LYS A 188 -30.05 19.64 10.50
C LYS A 188 -30.35 20.25 11.87
N LYS A 189 -29.43 21.05 12.41
CA LYS A 189 -29.77 21.89 13.58
C LYS A 189 -30.99 22.73 13.18
N LYS A 190 -32.09 22.59 13.91
CA LYS A 190 -33.19 23.53 13.79
C LYS A 190 -32.67 24.90 14.25
N GLU A 191 -32.68 25.87 13.32
CA GLU A 191 -32.52 27.30 13.66
C GLU A 191 -33.62 27.76 14.57
#